data_9a74264f28ce6b7a14385867d0074414
#
_entry.id   9a74264f28ce6b7a14385867d0074414
#
_cell.length_a   1.000
_cell.length_b   1.000
_cell.length_c   1.000
_cell.angle_alpha   90.00
_cell.angle_beta   90.00
_cell.angle_gamma   90.00
#
_symmetry.space_group_name_H-M   'P 1'
#
loop_
_entity.id
_entity.type
_entity.pdbx_description
1 polymer ?
#
loop_
_entity_poly.entity_id
_entity_poly.type
_entity_poly.pdbx_seq_one_letter_code
_entity_poly.pdbx_strand_id
1 'polypeptide(L)'
;MTTNKTINATQDPQAANKLAADAMSAQEATVKALKPETKLPPATDVTLPAGLFDPFTGLITTAEVRELTGIDEEAISKITDTGKALLTVLNRGTVKIGEEASTENLLDSLYAGDREAILLAIRKVTFGSDVKLGPANCPHCGEEQVFNIDLDKDVPVKTLEGPGEFVLDCKVGKVVVTLPKGSAQKAIVASNNKTTAELDTIILSHCVVSINDATVIDPSVVRNLSIKDRRDILEEITNRNPGPQLSEIKVPCSACGTEVPLPLTLAELFR
;
A
#
# COMPACT_ATOMS: atom_id res chain seq x y z
N MET A 1 -23.19 1.59 -58.13
CA MET A 1 -22.62 0.46 -58.89
C MET A 1 -21.13 0.44 -58.66
N THR A 2 -20.68 -0.40 -57.75
CA THR A 2 -19.26 -0.60 -57.46
C THR A 2 -18.70 -1.59 -58.45
N THR A 3 -17.89 -1.14 -59.41
CA THR A 3 -17.22 -2.01 -60.37
C THR A 3 -16.15 -2.81 -59.66
N ASN A 4 -16.41 -4.11 -59.46
CA ASN A 4 -15.40 -5.06 -59.00
C ASN A 4 -14.30 -5.18 -60.07
N LYS A 5 -13.16 -4.55 -59.81
CA LYS A 5 -12.00 -4.65 -60.68
C LYS A 5 -11.24 -5.93 -60.32
N THR A 6 -11.44 -6.99 -61.13
CA THR A 6 -10.70 -8.24 -60.94
C THR A 6 -9.31 -8.12 -61.56
N ILE A 7 -8.25 -8.27 -60.76
CA ILE A 7 -6.86 -8.24 -61.22
C ILE A 7 -6.37 -9.68 -61.34
N ASN A 8 -5.79 -10.01 -62.50
CA ASN A 8 -5.20 -11.36 -62.70
C ASN A 8 -3.77 -11.36 -62.19
N ALA A 9 -3.53 -12.03 -61.06
CA ALA A 9 -2.22 -12.06 -60.36
C ALA A 9 -1.07 -12.62 -61.21
N THR A 10 -1.36 -13.40 -62.25
CA THR A 10 -0.34 -13.95 -63.18
C THR A 10 0.04 -12.97 -64.28
N GLN A 11 -0.83 -12.01 -64.60
CA GLN A 11 -0.58 -11.00 -65.66
C GLN A 11 -0.01 -9.70 -65.09
N ASP A 12 -0.33 -9.35 -63.85
CA ASP A 12 0.24 -8.19 -63.16
C ASP A 12 0.47 -8.48 -61.68
N PRO A 13 1.63 -9.09 -61.33
CA PRO A 13 1.98 -9.44 -59.95
C PRO A 13 2.15 -8.23 -59.04
N GLN A 14 2.57 -7.08 -59.62
CA GLN A 14 2.80 -5.85 -58.80
C GLN A 14 1.46 -5.23 -58.38
N ALA A 15 0.49 -5.17 -59.27
CA ALA A 15 -0.84 -4.66 -58.94
C ALA A 15 -1.58 -5.59 -57.96
N ALA A 16 -1.42 -6.90 -58.11
CA ALA A 16 -1.96 -7.89 -57.17
C ALA A 16 -1.40 -7.78 -55.77
N ASN A 17 -0.05 -7.62 -55.64
CA ASN A 17 0.59 -7.42 -54.37
C ASN A 17 0.21 -6.10 -53.67
N LYS A 18 0.06 -5.03 -54.47
CA LYS A 18 -0.43 -3.76 -53.93
C LYS A 18 -1.87 -3.86 -53.42
N LEU A 19 -2.74 -4.51 -54.16
CA LEU A 19 -4.13 -4.71 -53.73
C LEU A 19 -4.23 -5.55 -52.48
N ALA A 20 -3.40 -6.60 -52.34
CA ALA A 20 -3.32 -7.43 -51.16
C ALA A 20 -2.79 -6.62 -49.93
N ALA A 21 -1.75 -5.78 -50.12
CA ALA A 21 -1.24 -4.92 -49.08
C ALA A 21 -2.26 -3.85 -48.61
N ASP A 22 -2.97 -3.25 -49.56
CA ASP A 22 -4.04 -2.28 -49.26
C ASP A 22 -5.21 -2.93 -48.52
N ALA A 23 -5.58 -4.16 -48.90
CA ALA A 23 -6.63 -4.94 -48.23
C ALA A 23 -6.21 -5.33 -46.79
N MET A 24 -4.95 -5.75 -46.57
CA MET A 24 -4.43 -6.08 -45.25
C MET A 24 -4.37 -4.84 -44.34
N SER A 25 -3.92 -3.70 -44.87
CA SER A 25 -3.89 -2.45 -44.12
C SER A 25 -5.28 -1.92 -43.74
N ALA A 26 -6.24 -2.07 -44.66
CA ALA A 26 -7.64 -1.73 -44.40
C ALA A 26 -8.27 -2.64 -43.35
N GLN A 27 -7.93 -3.94 -43.35
CA GLN A 27 -8.39 -4.90 -42.36
C GLN A 27 -7.77 -4.64 -40.98
N GLU A 28 -6.47 -4.31 -40.90
CA GLU A 28 -5.80 -3.91 -39.67
C GLU A 28 -6.39 -2.61 -39.11
N ALA A 29 -6.68 -1.63 -39.96
CA ALA A 29 -7.30 -0.36 -39.53
C ALA A 29 -8.72 -0.59 -39.01
N THR A 30 -9.50 -1.52 -39.64
CA THR A 30 -10.86 -1.87 -39.20
C THR A 30 -10.82 -2.61 -37.85
N VAL A 31 -9.86 -3.54 -37.66
CA VAL A 31 -9.68 -4.27 -36.39
C VAL A 31 -9.25 -3.32 -35.29
N LYS A 32 -8.39 -2.33 -35.60
CA LYS A 32 -7.96 -1.32 -34.63
C LYS A 32 -9.09 -0.37 -34.24
N ALA A 33 -9.97 -0.02 -35.17
CA ALA A 33 -11.16 0.81 -34.92
C ALA A 33 -12.27 0.08 -34.11
N LEU A 34 -12.26 -1.26 -34.10
CA LEU A 34 -13.24 -2.08 -33.37
C LEU A 34 -12.77 -2.45 -31.95
N LYS A 35 -11.51 -2.18 -31.58
CA LYS A 35 -11.04 -2.40 -30.21
C LYS A 35 -11.44 -1.21 -29.35
N PRO A 36 -12.31 -1.40 -28.33
CA PRO A 36 -12.59 -0.35 -27.37
C PRO A 36 -11.29 0.03 -26.64
N GLU A 37 -10.95 1.30 -26.65
CA GLU A 37 -9.84 1.81 -25.83
C GLU A 37 -10.32 1.95 -24.38
N THR A 38 -9.81 1.09 -23.51
CA THR A 38 -9.97 1.27 -22.06
C THR A 38 -8.93 2.28 -21.59
N LYS A 39 -9.38 3.44 -21.13
CA LYS A 39 -8.51 4.43 -20.49
C LYS A 39 -8.15 3.95 -19.10
N LEU A 40 -6.88 4.18 -18.69
CA LEU A 40 -6.48 3.98 -17.30
C LEU A 40 -7.31 4.91 -16.39
N PRO A 41 -7.70 4.44 -15.20
CA PRO A 41 -8.37 5.27 -14.21
C PRO A 41 -7.55 6.53 -13.89
N PRO A 42 -8.19 7.69 -13.61
CA PRO A 42 -7.48 8.88 -13.19
C PRO A 42 -6.78 8.65 -11.86
N ALA A 43 -5.66 9.35 -11.66
CA ALA A 43 -4.98 9.35 -10.36
C ALA A 43 -5.73 10.24 -9.35
N THR A 44 -5.61 9.88 -8.07
CA THR A 44 -6.21 10.58 -6.94
C THR A 44 -5.12 10.94 -5.93
N ASP A 45 -5.16 12.16 -5.41
CA ASP A 45 -4.21 12.63 -4.41
C ASP A 45 -4.47 12.02 -3.04
N VAL A 46 -3.38 11.72 -2.34
CA VAL A 46 -3.35 11.19 -0.98
C VAL A 46 -2.40 12.01 -0.14
N THR A 47 -2.84 12.39 1.07
CA THR A 47 -1.96 13.03 2.06
C THR A 47 -1.16 11.97 2.81
N LEU A 48 0.14 12.19 2.94
CA LEU A 48 1.05 11.35 3.73
C LEU A 48 1.06 11.86 5.18
N PRO A 49 0.68 11.05 6.18
CA PRO A 49 0.59 11.47 7.58
C PRO A 49 1.91 11.88 8.23
N ALA A 50 3.03 11.30 7.80
CA ALA A 50 4.37 11.68 8.23
C ALA A 50 5.10 12.51 7.18
N GLY A 51 4.93 12.16 5.91
CA GLY A 51 5.68 12.72 4.80
C GLY A 51 7.11 12.20 4.69
N LEU A 52 7.71 12.49 3.55
CA LEU A 52 9.09 12.13 3.23
C LEU A 52 9.93 13.40 3.13
N PHE A 53 11.00 13.48 3.91
CA PHE A 53 11.96 14.59 3.77
C PHE A 53 12.95 14.27 2.66
N ASP A 54 12.97 15.13 1.65
CA ASP A 54 13.94 15.14 0.57
C ASP A 54 14.89 16.33 0.74
N PRO A 55 16.22 16.15 0.66
CA PRO A 55 17.19 17.26 0.85
C PRO A 55 17.08 18.37 -0.17
N PHE A 56 16.51 18.13 -1.36
CA PHE A 56 16.45 19.08 -2.45
C PHE A 56 15.08 19.76 -2.57
N THR A 57 14.00 19.03 -2.31
CA THR A 57 12.63 19.52 -2.49
C THR A 57 11.92 19.82 -1.16
N GLY A 58 12.51 19.41 -0.03
CA GLY A 58 11.92 19.61 1.30
C GLY A 58 10.96 18.48 1.69
N LEU A 59 9.93 18.80 2.49
CA LEU A 59 8.99 17.81 2.98
C LEU A 59 7.91 17.52 1.92
N ILE A 60 7.90 16.28 1.43
CA ILE A 60 6.89 15.74 0.51
C ILE A 60 5.75 15.17 1.36
N THR A 61 4.54 15.73 1.22
CA THR A 61 3.37 15.37 2.01
C THR A 61 2.24 14.74 1.20
N THR A 62 2.46 14.54 -0.11
CA THR A 62 1.42 14.02 -1.02
C THR A 62 1.93 12.84 -1.84
N ALA A 63 1.01 11.97 -2.21
CA ALA A 63 1.23 10.92 -3.19
C ALA A 63 0.01 10.83 -4.12
N GLU A 64 0.17 10.28 -5.31
CA GLU A 64 -0.93 9.99 -6.24
C GLU A 64 -1.14 8.48 -6.32
N VAL A 65 -2.39 8.05 -6.21
CA VAL A 65 -2.81 6.64 -6.34
C VAL A 65 -3.82 6.49 -7.47
N ARG A 66 -3.93 5.28 -8.00
CA ARG A 66 -4.95 4.93 -8.98
C ARG A 66 -5.76 3.69 -8.56
N GLU A 67 -6.92 3.55 -9.13
CA GLU A 67 -7.72 2.34 -9.06
C GLU A 67 -6.94 1.14 -9.64
N LEU A 68 -7.10 -0.03 -9.02
CA LEU A 68 -6.55 -1.30 -9.52
C LEU A 68 -7.42 -1.83 -10.66
N THR A 69 -6.77 -2.42 -11.66
CA THR A 69 -7.42 -2.99 -12.84
C THR A 69 -7.33 -4.52 -12.83
N GLY A 70 -8.02 -5.20 -13.73
CA GLY A 70 -7.95 -6.66 -13.88
C GLY A 70 -6.52 -7.19 -14.08
N ILE A 71 -5.64 -6.42 -14.74
CA ILE A 71 -4.21 -6.79 -14.87
C ILE A 71 -3.50 -6.79 -13.51
N ASP A 72 -3.86 -5.86 -12.63
CA ASP A 72 -3.32 -5.80 -11.27
C ASP A 72 -3.86 -6.97 -10.43
N GLU A 73 -5.17 -7.26 -10.53
CA GLU A 73 -5.81 -8.41 -9.88
C GLU A 73 -5.16 -9.75 -10.29
N GLU A 74 -4.92 -9.97 -11.58
CA GLU A 74 -4.23 -11.16 -12.09
C GLU A 74 -2.80 -11.32 -11.53
N ALA A 75 -2.10 -10.20 -11.30
CA ALA A 75 -0.77 -10.24 -10.72
C ALA A 75 -0.81 -10.52 -9.22
N ILE A 76 -1.75 -9.92 -8.48
CA ILE A 76 -1.93 -10.08 -7.04
C ILE A 76 -2.41 -11.49 -6.71
N SER A 77 -3.37 -12.04 -7.47
CA SER A 77 -3.95 -13.37 -7.25
C SER A 77 -2.96 -14.53 -7.35
N LYS A 78 -1.82 -14.33 -8.01
CA LYS A 78 -0.73 -15.31 -8.09
C LYS A 78 0.11 -15.39 -6.80
N ILE A 79 -0.08 -14.46 -5.87
CA ILE A 79 0.72 -14.33 -4.66
C ILE A 79 -0.07 -14.89 -3.48
N THR A 80 0.45 -15.94 -2.85
CA THR A 80 -0.19 -16.59 -1.70
C THR A 80 0.15 -15.91 -0.36
N ASP A 81 1.29 -15.22 -0.30
CA ASP A 81 1.74 -14.49 0.90
C ASP A 81 1.08 -13.12 0.95
N THR A 82 0.31 -12.88 2.03
CA THR A 82 -0.47 -11.65 2.22
C THR A 82 0.41 -10.39 2.24
N GLY A 83 1.59 -10.45 2.87
CA GLY A 83 2.50 -9.31 2.93
C GLY A 83 3.03 -8.95 1.54
N LYS A 84 3.42 -9.96 0.74
CA LYS A 84 3.85 -9.75 -0.65
C LYS A 84 2.72 -9.24 -1.53
N ALA A 85 1.49 -9.71 -1.31
CA ALA A 85 0.32 -9.23 -2.02
C ALA A 85 0.09 -7.73 -1.75
N LEU A 86 0.15 -7.29 -0.48
CA LEU A 86 0.04 -5.87 -0.11
C LEU A 86 1.17 -5.01 -0.69
N LEU A 87 2.42 -5.50 -0.69
CA LEU A 87 3.52 -4.81 -1.37
C LEU A 87 3.27 -4.67 -2.88
N THR A 88 2.68 -5.67 -3.50
CA THR A 88 2.31 -5.62 -4.93
C THR A 88 1.19 -4.62 -5.18
N VAL A 89 0.16 -4.59 -4.34
CA VAL A 89 -0.90 -3.56 -4.38
C VAL A 89 -0.29 -2.15 -4.29
N LEU A 90 0.57 -1.93 -3.30
CA LEU A 90 1.25 -0.65 -3.09
C LEU A 90 2.04 -0.21 -4.34
N ASN A 91 2.89 -1.10 -4.87
CA ASN A 91 3.72 -0.78 -6.04
C ASN A 91 2.90 -0.51 -7.32
N ARG A 92 1.77 -1.20 -7.49
CA ARG A 92 0.94 -1.07 -8.69
C ARG A 92 -0.05 0.07 -8.61
N GLY A 93 -0.58 0.34 -7.42
CA GLY A 93 -1.59 1.37 -7.18
C GLY A 93 -1.00 2.77 -6.98
N THR A 94 0.29 2.90 -6.61
CA THR A 94 0.94 4.21 -6.42
C THR A 94 1.51 4.72 -7.74
N VAL A 95 1.11 5.93 -8.13
CA VAL A 95 1.54 6.58 -9.39
C VAL A 95 2.74 7.48 -9.16
N LYS A 96 2.64 8.37 -8.14
CA LYS A 96 3.70 9.32 -7.78
C LYS A 96 3.81 9.48 -6.27
N ILE A 97 4.97 10.00 -5.84
CA ILE A 97 5.24 10.49 -4.49
C ILE A 97 5.80 11.90 -4.66
N GLY A 98 5.05 12.92 -4.24
CA GLY A 98 5.29 14.28 -4.65
C GLY A 98 5.23 14.43 -6.17
N GLU A 99 6.24 15.00 -6.76
CA GLU A 99 6.33 15.19 -8.22
C GLU A 99 7.01 14.00 -8.93
N GLU A 100 7.61 13.05 -8.20
CA GLU A 100 8.37 11.94 -8.77
C GLU A 100 7.49 10.72 -9.03
N ALA A 101 7.76 10.02 -10.15
CA ALA A 101 7.13 8.73 -10.41
C ALA A 101 7.48 7.72 -9.31
N SER A 102 6.48 6.97 -8.87
CA SER A 102 6.65 5.97 -7.82
C SER A 102 7.68 4.92 -8.23
N THR A 103 8.63 4.67 -7.35
CA THR A 103 9.61 3.59 -7.45
C THR A 103 9.64 2.77 -6.17
N GLU A 104 10.10 1.53 -6.25
CA GLU A 104 10.23 0.67 -5.07
C GLU A 104 11.12 1.31 -3.99
N ASN A 105 12.24 1.94 -4.39
CA ASN A 105 13.14 2.61 -3.46
C ASN A 105 12.48 3.80 -2.76
N LEU A 106 11.67 4.57 -3.47
CA LEU A 106 10.96 5.71 -2.93
C LEU A 106 9.89 5.25 -1.93
N LEU A 107 9.14 4.20 -2.28
CA LEU A 107 8.19 3.55 -1.39
C LEU A 107 8.87 2.94 -0.15
N ASP A 108 10.05 2.34 -0.29
CA ASP A 108 10.81 1.78 0.85
C ASP A 108 11.36 2.86 1.78
N SER A 109 11.48 4.11 1.31
CA SER A 109 11.92 5.27 2.10
C SER A 109 10.81 5.90 2.94
N LEU A 110 9.54 5.71 2.58
CA LEU A 110 8.38 6.20 3.32
C LEU A 110 8.27 5.53 4.69
N TYR A 111 7.72 6.25 5.67
CA TYR A 111 7.33 5.65 6.94
C TYR A 111 6.23 4.60 6.73
N ALA A 112 6.18 3.61 7.62
CA ALA A 112 5.19 2.54 7.55
C ALA A 112 3.75 3.08 7.49
N GLY A 113 3.44 4.09 8.31
CA GLY A 113 2.11 4.71 8.33
C GLY A 113 1.74 5.47 7.07
N ASP A 114 2.70 6.08 6.35
CA ASP A 114 2.44 6.69 5.03
C ASP A 114 2.07 5.62 3.99
N ARG A 115 2.76 4.48 4.02
CA ARG A 115 2.46 3.34 3.13
C ARG A 115 1.08 2.75 3.42
N GLU A 116 0.68 2.70 4.70
CA GLU A 116 -0.65 2.28 5.13
C GLU A 116 -1.72 3.26 4.65
N ALA A 117 -1.46 4.57 4.70
CA ALA A 117 -2.35 5.60 4.16
C ALA A 117 -2.51 5.45 2.64
N ILE A 118 -1.43 5.19 1.91
CA ILE A 118 -1.47 4.92 0.47
C ILE A 118 -2.29 3.65 0.17
N LEU A 119 -2.07 2.54 0.90
CA LEU A 119 -2.84 1.30 0.73
C LEU A 119 -4.33 1.53 0.99
N LEU A 120 -4.67 2.26 2.05
CA LEU A 120 -6.05 2.60 2.36
C LEU A 120 -6.68 3.45 1.24
N ALA A 121 -5.94 4.39 0.67
CA ALA A 121 -6.40 5.20 -0.44
C ALA A 121 -6.61 4.36 -1.72
N ILE A 122 -5.69 3.45 -2.06
CA ILE A 122 -5.85 2.51 -3.17
C ILE A 122 -7.12 1.67 -2.97
N ARG A 123 -7.38 1.19 -1.74
CA ARG A 123 -8.60 0.46 -1.39
C ARG A 123 -9.85 1.31 -1.66
N LYS A 124 -9.85 2.58 -1.21
CA LYS A 124 -10.99 3.49 -1.37
C LYS A 124 -11.27 3.81 -2.85
N VAL A 125 -10.25 4.12 -3.64
CA VAL A 125 -10.46 4.43 -5.07
C VAL A 125 -10.85 3.19 -5.88
N THR A 126 -10.48 1.97 -5.44
CA THR A 126 -10.79 0.73 -6.16
C THR A 126 -12.17 0.18 -5.81
N PHE A 127 -12.56 0.20 -4.54
CA PHE A 127 -13.77 -0.49 -4.05
C PHE A 127 -14.74 0.41 -3.30
N GLY A 128 -14.43 1.70 -3.17
CA GLY A 128 -15.21 2.66 -2.37
C GLY A 128 -14.80 2.67 -0.89
N SER A 129 -15.37 3.63 -0.14
CA SER A 129 -15.07 3.83 1.29
C SER A 129 -15.83 2.88 2.22
N ASP A 130 -16.95 2.33 1.76
CA ASP A 130 -17.83 1.50 2.60
C ASP A 130 -17.27 0.08 2.75
N VAL A 131 -17.19 -0.39 4.01
CA VAL A 131 -16.82 -1.77 4.36
C VAL A 131 -17.91 -2.36 5.24
N LYS A 132 -18.36 -3.58 4.90
CA LYS A 132 -19.36 -4.32 5.67
C LYS A 132 -18.69 -5.48 6.40
N LEU A 133 -18.86 -5.51 7.72
CA LEU A 133 -18.37 -6.60 8.58
C LEU A 133 -19.54 -7.36 9.20
N GLY A 134 -19.46 -8.66 9.17
CA GLY A 134 -20.44 -9.53 9.81
C GLY A 134 -21.21 -10.41 8.83
N PRO A 135 -22.28 -11.03 9.29
CA PRO A 135 -22.98 -10.78 10.57
C PRO A 135 -22.15 -11.12 11.80
N ALA A 136 -22.24 -10.29 12.85
CA ALA A 136 -21.58 -10.49 14.13
C ALA A 136 -22.46 -9.99 15.29
N ASN A 137 -22.30 -10.59 16.47
CA ASN A 137 -23.11 -10.22 17.64
C ASN A 137 -22.47 -9.00 18.35
N CYS A 138 -23.31 -8.03 18.71
CA CYS A 138 -22.88 -6.92 19.55
C CYS A 138 -22.44 -7.46 20.94
N PRO A 139 -21.23 -7.12 21.43
CA PRO A 139 -20.75 -7.61 22.73
C PRO A 139 -21.54 -7.04 23.92
N HIS A 140 -22.32 -5.96 23.70
CA HIS A 140 -23.09 -5.29 24.77
C HIS A 140 -24.53 -5.76 24.87
N CYS A 141 -25.25 -5.95 23.75
CA CYS A 141 -26.67 -6.33 23.76
C CYS A 141 -26.94 -7.71 23.16
N GLY A 142 -25.94 -8.35 22.52
CA GLY A 142 -26.10 -9.67 21.92
C GLY A 142 -26.80 -9.67 20.55
N GLU A 143 -27.28 -8.52 20.06
CA GLU A 143 -27.97 -8.43 18.76
C GLU A 143 -27.02 -8.76 17.62
N GLU A 144 -27.46 -9.64 16.71
CA GLU A 144 -26.74 -9.98 15.49
C GLU A 144 -26.98 -8.92 14.43
N GLN A 145 -25.92 -8.33 13.88
CA GLN A 145 -26.01 -7.30 12.86
C GLN A 145 -24.80 -7.26 11.94
N VAL A 146 -24.96 -6.57 10.82
CA VAL A 146 -23.87 -6.19 9.93
C VAL A 146 -23.40 -4.80 10.31
N PHE A 147 -22.12 -4.64 10.63
CA PHE A 147 -21.50 -3.36 10.91
C PHE A 147 -21.05 -2.72 9.60
N ASN A 148 -21.48 -1.47 9.37
CA ASN A 148 -21.04 -0.69 8.23
C ASN A 148 -19.98 0.30 8.72
N ILE A 149 -18.79 0.23 8.11
CA ILE A 149 -17.65 1.10 8.41
C ILE A 149 -17.43 2.02 7.21
N ASP A 150 -17.38 3.31 7.45
CA ASP A 150 -16.99 4.32 6.48
C ASP A 150 -15.51 4.64 6.68
N LEU A 151 -14.66 4.20 5.76
CA LEU A 151 -13.20 4.38 5.85
C LEU A 151 -12.75 5.85 5.83
N ASP A 152 -13.62 6.77 5.43
CA ASP A 152 -13.33 8.20 5.46
C ASP A 152 -13.65 8.84 6.82
N LYS A 153 -14.59 8.28 7.58
CA LYS A 153 -15.08 8.86 8.84
C LYS A 153 -14.64 8.08 10.08
N ASP A 154 -14.66 6.74 9.97
CA ASP A 154 -14.52 5.86 11.13
C ASP A 154 -13.05 5.43 11.37
N VAL A 155 -12.13 5.72 10.43
CA VAL A 155 -10.70 5.45 10.58
C VAL A 155 -9.98 6.69 11.11
N PRO A 156 -9.53 6.70 12.38
CA PRO A 156 -8.70 7.79 12.88
C PRO A 156 -7.36 7.82 12.14
N VAL A 157 -6.88 9.01 11.81
CA VAL A 157 -5.57 9.19 11.19
C VAL A 157 -4.69 9.99 12.14
N LYS A 158 -3.52 9.42 12.48
CA LYS A 158 -2.51 10.06 13.30
C LYS A 158 -1.44 10.67 12.40
N THR A 159 -1.17 11.95 12.59
CA THR A 159 -0.06 12.64 11.93
C THR A 159 1.22 12.54 12.75
N LEU A 160 2.37 12.64 12.10
CA LEU A 160 3.65 12.66 12.79
C LEU A 160 3.79 13.98 13.59
N GLU A 161 3.91 13.86 14.90
CA GLU A 161 4.19 14.98 15.79
C GLU A 161 5.69 15.06 16.09
N GLY A 162 6.36 16.07 15.54
CA GLY A 162 7.78 16.29 15.74
C GLY A 162 8.69 15.47 14.81
N PRO A 163 9.95 15.27 15.21
CA PRO A 163 10.90 14.50 14.40
C PRO A 163 10.57 13.01 14.42
N GLY A 164 10.83 12.31 13.29
CA GLY A 164 10.68 10.86 13.20
C GLY A 164 11.69 10.06 14.04
N GLU A 165 12.66 10.76 14.67
CA GLU A 165 13.61 10.22 15.64
C GLU A 165 13.30 10.74 17.03
N PHE A 166 13.48 9.89 18.05
CA PHE A 166 13.24 10.21 19.45
C PHE A 166 14.20 9.44 20.36
N VAL A 167 14.38 9.93 21.58
CA VAL A 167 15.28 9.34 22.58
C VAL A 167 14.48 8.67 23.68
N LEU A 168 14.88 7.46 24.06
CA LEU A 168 14.33 6.70 25.18
C LEU A 168 15.41 6.42 26.22
N ASP A 169 15.07 6.59 27.51
CA ASP A 169 15.91 6.17 28.63
C ASP A 169 15.58 4.70 28.97
N CYS A 170 16.44 3.79 28.53
CA CYS A 170 16.34 2.36 28.75
C CYS A 170 17.32 1.90 29.83
N LYS A 171 17.23 0.62 30.28
CA LYS A 171 18.22 0.07 31.23
C LYS A 171 19.64 0.06 30.66
N VAL A 172 19.77 -0.12 29.35
CA VAL A 172 21.07 -0.09 28.65
C VAL A 172 21.63 1.32 28.54
N GLY A 173 20.84 2.35 28.83
CA GLY A 173 21.20 3.77 28.71
C GLY A 173 20.27 4.49 27.72
N LYS A 174 20.77 5.58 27.14
CA LYS A 174 20.01 6.37 26.14
C LYS A 174 20.00 5.66 24.79
N VAL A 175 18.81 5.43 24.25
CA VAL A 175 18.60 4.81 22.95
C VAL A 175 17.93 5.80 22.02
N VAL A 176 18.55 6.10 20.88
CA VAL A 176 17.94 6.89 19.80
C VAL A 176 17.21 5.94 18.88
N VAL A 177 15.94 6.21 18.65
CA VAL A 177 15.04 5.36 17.88
C VAL A 177 14.37 6.17 16.76
N THR A 178 14.27 5.58 15.56
CA THR A 178 13.47 6.12 14.46
C THR A 178 12.21 5.28 14.24
N LEU A 179 11.21 5.86 13.61
CA LEU A 179 10.00 5.13 13.21
C LEU A 179 10.31 4.17 12.05
N PRO A 180 9.57 3.05 11.95
CA PRO A 180 9.80 2.05 10.89
C PRO A 180 9.44 2.62 9.52
N LYS A 181 10.31 2.31 8.54
CA LYS A 181 10.12 2.64 7.14
C LYS A 181 9.72 1.41 6.33
N GLY A 182 9.40 1.60 5.06
CA GLY A 182 9.07 0.53 4.13
C GLY A 182 10.14 -0.55 4.04
N SER A 183 11.42 -0.19 4.18
CA SER A 183 12.53 -1.14 4.23
C SER A 183 12.39 -2.17 5.38
N ALA A 184 11.91 -1.74 6.56
CA ALA A 184 11.63 -2.64 7.68
C ALA A 184 10.45 -3.59 7.36
N GLN A 185 9.35 -3.06 6.79
CA GLN A 185 8.20 -3.87 6.37
C GLN A 185 8.61 -4.91 5.31
N LYS A 186 9.42 -4.51 4.34
CA LYS A 186 9.96 -5.42 3.31
C LYS A 186 10.81 -6.53 3.90
N ALA A 187 11.66 -6.21 4.89
CA ALA A 187 12.47 -7.21 5.61
C ALA A 187 11.59 -8.20 6.40
N ILE A 188 10.49 -7.74 7.01
CA ILE A 188 9.49 -8.59 7.67
C ILE A 188 8.84 -9.54 6.65
N VAL A 189 8.36 -9.02 5.53
CA VAL A 189 7.71 -9.81 4.47
C VAL A 189 8.67 -10.82 3.83
N ALA A 190 9.95 -10.48 3.70
CA ALA A 190 10.98 -11.40 3.22
C ALA A 190 11.32 -12.52 4.22
N SER A 191 10.98 -12.35 5.50
CA SER A 191 11.29 -13.30 6.57
C SER A 191 10.21 -14.36 6.73
N ASN A 192 10.38 -15.51 6.10
CA ASN A 192 9.45 -16.63 6.22
C ASN A 192 9.62 -17.37 7.56
N ASN A 193 8.51 -17.83 8.15
CA ASN A 193 8.45 -18.71 9.33
C ASN A 193 9.18 -18.20 10.58
N LYS A 194 9.25 -16.89 10.80
CA LYS A 194 9.83 -16.30 12.01
C LYS A 194 8.81 -16.19 13.14
N THR A 195 9.31 -16.33 14.35
CA THR A 195 8.56 -16.07 15.57
C THR A 195 8.35 -14.56 15.75
N THR A 196 7.35 -14.16 16.56
CA THR A 196 7.12 -12.76 16.91
C THR A 196 8.40 -12.09 17.43
N ALA A 197 9.16 -12.75 18.31
CA ALA A 197 10.39 -12.22 18.85
C ALA A 197 11.49 -11.98 17.79
N GLU A 198 11.51 -12.78 16.73
CA GLU A 198 12.43 -12.59 15.60
C GLU A 198 11.96 -11.45 14.69
N LEU A 199 10.64 -11.29 14.50
CA LEU A 199 10.07 -10.14 13.78
C LEU A 199 10.34 -8.83 14.56
N ASP A 200 10.18 -8.83 15.88
CA ASP A 200 10.56 -7.72 16.75
C ASP A 200 12.04 -7.34 16.59
N THR A 201 12.91 -8.34 16.44
CA THR A 201 14.34 -8.11 16.18
C THR A 201 14.56 -7.40 14.84
N ILE A 202 13.80 -7.75 13.81
CA ILE A 202 13.88 -7.07 12.51
C ILE A 202 13.45 -5.60 12.67
N ILE A 203 12.32 -5.34 13.32
CA ILE A 203 11.83 -3.97 13.56
C ILE A 203 12.89 -3.17 14.31
N LEU A 204 13.37 -3.69 15.45
CA LEU A 204 14.36 -3.03 16.28
C LEU A 204 15.68 -2.76 15.53
N SER A 205 16.12 -3.68 14.67
CA SER A 205 17.35 -3.51 13.88
C SER A 205 17.23 -2.41 12.81
N HIS A 206 16.01 -2.08 12.39
CA HIS A 206 15.75 -0.98 11.46
C HIS A 206 15.43 0.34 12.17
N CYS A 207 15.02 0.29 13.43
CA CYS A 207 14.57 1.47 14.16
C CYS A 207 15.58 2.00 15.18
N VAL A 208 16.43 1.15 15.80
CA VAL A 208 17.44 1.61 16.76
C VAL A 208 18.64 2.19 16.01
N VAL A 209 18.85 3.50 16.18
CA VAL A 209 19.91 4.28 15.50
C VAL A 209 21.19 4.26 16.30
N SER A 210 21.11 4.56 17.60
CA SER A 210 22.29 4.58 18.49
C SER A 210 21.93 4.19 19.93
N ILE A 211 22.94 3.73 20.67
CA ILE A 211 22.85 3.43 22.10
C ILE A 211 24.05 4.14 22.79
N ASN A 212 23.76 5.02 23.75
CA ASN A 212 24.77 5.82 24.44
C ASN A 212 25.76 6.52 23.48
N ASP A 213 25.17 7.20 22.45
CA ASP A 213 25.86 7.92 21.37
C ASP A 213 26.69 7.03 20.41
N ALA A 214 26.71 5.72 20.62
CA ALA A 214 27.33 4.76 19.70
C ALA A 214 26.32 4.29 18.66
N THR A 215 26.61 4.53 17.36
CA THR A 215 25.75 4.10 16.26
C THR A 215 25.63 2.57 16.19
N VAL A 216 24.40 2.06 16.08
CA VAL A 216 24.12 0.64 15.95
C VAL A 216 24.23 0.26 14.47
N ILE A 217 25.29 -0.45 14.13
CA ILE A 217 25.53 -0.95 12.75
C ILE A 217 25.16 -2.44 12.65
N ASP A 218 25.40 -3.21 13.72
CA ASP A 218 25.18 -4.66 13.74
C ASP A 218 23.80 -4.99 14.36
N PRO A 219 22.91 -5.66 13.63
CA PRO A 219 21.62 -6.13 14.16
C PRO A 219 21.73 -7.04 15.39
N SER A 220 22.89 -7.66 15.65
CA SER A 220 23.12 -8.47 16.85
C SER A 220 23.01 -7.67 18.15
N VAL A 221 23.31 -6.37 18.10
CA VAL A 221 23.23 -5.47 19.26
C VAL A 221 21.81 -5.45 19.84
N VAL A 222 20.79 -5.34 19.01
CA VAL A 222 19.38 -5.29 19.46
C VAL A 222 18.89 -6.62 20.05
N ARG A 223 19.54 -7.75 19.69
CA ARG A 223 19.25 -9.06 20.30
C ARG A 223 19.72 -9.15 21.74
N ASN A 224 20.77 -8.40 22.09
CA ASN A 224 21.35 -8.38 23.43
C ASN A 224 20.67 -7.39 24.36
N LEU A 225 19.72 -6.57 23.88
CA LEU A 225 18.91 -5.73 24.74
C LEU A 225 18.04 -6.59 25.68
N SER A 226 17.79 -6.07 26.89
CA SER A 226 16.87 -6.74 27.81
C SER A 226 15.46 -6.87 27.19
N ILE A 227 14.71 -7.92 27.56
CA ILE A 227 13.33 -8.08 27.10
C ILE A 227 12.48 -6.83 27.43
N LYS A 228 12.74 -6.22 28.60
CA LYS A 228 12.05 -5.00 28.99
C LYS A 228 12.36 -3.84 28.03
N ASP A 229 13.65 -3.57 27.79
CA ASP A 229 14.03 -2.47 26.89
C ASP A 229 13.46 -2.68 25.47
N ARG A 230 13.50 -3.93 24.97
CA ARG A 230 12.90 -4.27 23.67
C ARG A 230 11.39 -3.95 23.62
N ARG A 231 10.65 -4.30 24.67
CA ARG A 231 9.21 -4.03 24.77
C ARG A 231 8.92 -2.54 24.88
N ASP A 232 9.65 -1.84 25.74
CA ASP A 232 9.49 -0.40 25.94
C ASP A 232 9.73 0.35 24.61
N ILE A 233 10.77 -0.02 23.85
CA ILE A 233 11.07 0.58 22.54
C ILE A 233 9.95 0.28 21.51
N LEU A 234 9.50 -0.97 21.42
CA LEU A 234 8.45 -1.36 20.47
C LEU A 234 7.10 -0.70 20.79
N GLU A 235 6.76 -0.59 22.07
CA GLU A 235 5.57 0.12 22.54
C GLU A 235 5.61 1.59 22.14
N GLU A 236 6.75 2.25 22.34
CA GLU A 236 6.89 3.66 21.98
C GLU A 236 6.89 3.88 20.46
N ILE A 237 7.51 2.97 19.68
CA ILE A 237 7.39 2.97 18.22
C ILE A 237 5.92 2.87 17.80
N THR A 238 5.16 1.95 18.39
CA THR A 238 3.74 1.76 18.08
C THR A 238 2.92 2.99 18.44
N ASN A 239 3.15 3.54 19.64
CA ASN A 239 2.44 4.72 20.12
C ASN A 239 2.70 5.97 19.28
N ARG A 240 3.88 6.10 18.67
CA ARG A 240 4.26 7.25 17.82
C ARG A 240 4.03 7.01 16.32
N ASN A 241 3.72 5.78 15.91
CA ASN A 241 3.57 5.47 14.50
C ASN A 241 2.42 6.30 13.90
N PRO A 242 2.68 7.14 12.88
CA PRO A 242 1.64 7.89 12.18
C PRO A 242 0.84 6.96 11.27
N GLY A 243 -0.24 7.49 10.68
CA GLY A 243 -1.04 6.76 9.70
C GLY A 243 -2.43 6.40 10.17
N PRO A 244 -3.17 5.63 9.36
CA PRO A 244 -4.51 5.18 9.69
C PRO A 244 -4.49 4.19 10.87
N GLN A 245 -5.30 4.46 11.89
CA GLN A 245 -5.39 3.63 13.10
C GLN A 245 -6.51 2.59 12.96
N LEU A 246 -6.29 1.59 12.09
CA LEU A 246 -7.31 0.58 11.77
C LEU A 246 -7.72 -0.29 12.99
N SER A 247 -6.84 -0.42 13.98
CA SER A 247 -7.11 -1.11 15.24
C SER A 247 -8.02 -0.33 16.20
N GLU A 248 -8.22 0.97 15.98
CA GLU A 248 -8.99 1.86 16.84
C GLU A 248 -10.39 2.15 16.33
N ILE A 249 -10.81 1.52 15.24
CA ILE A 249 -12.13 1.71 14.63
C ILE A 249 -13.21 1.31 15.64
N LYS A 250 -14.20 2.18 15.81
CA LYS A 250 -15.38 1.96 16.65
C LYS A 250 -16.62 2.40 15.90
N VAL A 251 -17.64 1.56 15.91
CA VAL A 251 -18.92 1.84 15.23
C VAL A 251 -20.07 1.63 16.22
N PRO A 252 -21.05 2.55 16.26
CA PRO A 252 -22.19 2.40 17.16
C PRO A 252 -23.07 1.21 16.73
N CYS A 253 -23.47 0.40 17.71
CA CYS A 253 -24.45 -0.67 17.50
C CYS A 253 -25.80 -0.06 17.11
N SER A 254 -26.44 -0.58 16.05
CA SER A 254 -27.75 -0.09 15.59
C SER A 254 -28.88 -0.33 16.59
N ALA A 255 -28.75 -1.36 17.45
CA ALA A 255 -29.79 -1.72 18.43
C ALA A 255 -29.64 -0.98 19.77
N CYS A 256 -28.42 -0.90 20.33
CA CYS A 256 -28.21 -0.30 21.66
C CYS A 256 -27.45 1.03 21.65
N GLY A 257 -26.92 1.46 20.51
CA GLY A 257 -26.16 2.72 20.37
C GLY A 257 -24.76 2.70 21.00
N THR A 258 -24.36 1.59 21.64
CA THR A 258 -23.02 1.51 22.27
C THR A 258 -21.95 1.32 21.22
N GLU A 259 -20.82 2.01 21.36
CA GLU A 259 -19.66 1.84 20.47
C GLU A 259 -19.07 0.46 20.59
N VAL A 260 -18.93 -0.22 19.46
CA VAL A 260 -18.33 -1.56 19.33
C VAL A 260 -16.97 -1.41 18.67
N PRO A 261 -15.88 -1.83 19.33
CA PRO A 261 -14.57 -1.85 18.70
C PRO A 261 -14.52 -2.91 17.59
N LEU A 262 -14.11 -2.49 16.40
CA LEU A 262 -14.03 -3.33 15.20
C LEU A 262 -12.63 -3.19 14.58
N PRO A 263 -11.59 -3.76 15.22
CA PRO A 263 -10.24 -3.67 14.69
C PRO A 263 -10.15 -4.33 13.32
N LEU A 264 -9.59 -3.62 12.35
CA LEU A 264 -9.35 -4.09 11.00
C LEU A 264 -7.85 -4.20 10.72
N THR A 265 -7.53 -5.07 9.78
CA THR A 265 -6.21 -5.12 9.17
C THR A 265 -6.29 -4.69 7.70
N LEU A 266 -5.20 -4.15 7.15
CA LEU A 266 -5.12 -3.83 5.72
C LEU A 266 -5.43 -5.04 4.84
N ALA A 267 -5.02 -6.25 5.27
CA ALA A 267 -5.28 -7.47 4.53
C ALA A 267 -6.78 -7.80 4.39
N GLU A 268 -7.59 -7.47 5.40
CA GLU A 268 -9.04 -7.69 5.38
C GLU A 268 -9.75 -6.71 4.44
N LEU A 269 -9.18 -5.53 4.22
CA LEU A 269 -9.74 -4.52 3.33
C LEU A 269 -9.64 -4.89 1.83
N PHE A 270 -8.76 -5.84 1.47
CA PHE A 270 -8.54 -6.29 0.09
C PHE A 270 -9.06 -7.72 -0.18
N ARG A 271 -9.91 -8.26 0.69
CA ARG A 271 -10.58 -9.57 0.53
C ARG A 271 -11.94 -9.47 -0.09
#